data_eb4fbf7a2e14102357cbd0526136c8d1
#
_entry.id   eb4fbf7a2e14102357cbd0526136c8d1
#
_cell.length_a   1.000
_cell.length_b   1.000
_cell.length_c   1.000
_cell.angle_alpha   90.00
_cell.angle_beta   90.00
_cell.angle_gamma   90.00
#
_symmetry.space_group_name_H-M   'P 1'
#
loop_
_entity.id
_entity.type
_entity.pdbx_description
1 polymer ?
#
loop_
_entity_poly.entity_id
_entity_poly.type
_entity_poly.pdbx_seq_one_letter_code
_entity_poly.pdbx_strand_id
1 'polypeptide(L)'
;MLYTVLRTLIVALGCTAAGVAAMHMLQAQRYQIPELRRLLRRNSDKTLRPDVLIAAAVAVIDWYLPILLSLAIQKEGFREALCRWLALALFAIVASLLFWLRLRLPMKKPFVVTRRMFRLILLVFCINLAGCIILPLLSITPYLLFAGADYAVLAAAVILRPLEDKINAGFYNSARSKLAARKDLIRIGITGSFGKTSCKQILKTLLSEKYRVLATPPSFSTAMGVSRVVNEQLRPEHQVFIAEMGAQHKGEIKELARLVSPKIGMITCVGSAHLESFGSIEAAAQTKFELIQALPEDGMAFFGSDASYGDRMYKLCKAEKYRTNIGAEVECYLRAESVETGTSGTRFELICSDGARAWMRTRLLGEYNVRDIALCAAVAHRLGMTLDEIARGVEKLKPLRHQLQLVSKGDLNVIDDSGNALPEGAAEALRVLRDFPGRRILITAGLTELESDAEDKNFALGTQVVGCADYVILIGPEQTRALMSGLMSRKFPKSSVRMVQDEADAAALVREIAEKGDSVLYEGVWPDADGD
;
A
#
# COMPACT_ATOMS: atom_id res chain seq x y z
N MET A 1 -47.36 16.47 11.21
CA MET A 1 -46.92 15.79 9.99
C MET A 1 -45.53 16.29 9.53
N LEU A 2 -45.31 17.57 9.24
CA LEU A 2 -44.01 18.10 8.77
C LEU A 2 -42.84 17.79 9.73
N TYR A 3 -43.04 18.02 11.04
CA TYR A 3 -42.02 17.71 12.06
C TYR A 3 -41.61 16.23 12.04
N THR A 4 -42.57 15.32 11.98
CA THR A 4 -42.29 13.87 11.98
C THR A 4 -41.47 13.46 10.77
N VAL A 5 -41.80 13.98 9.59
CA VAL A 5 -41.04 13.73 8.36
C VAL A 5 -39.61 14.28 8.46
N LEU A 6 -39.46 15.53 8.88
CA LEU A 6 -38.14 16.17 9.04
C LEU A 6 -37.29 15.45 10.10
N ARG A 7 -37.86 15.09 11.24
CA ARG A 7 -37.17 14.31 12.28
C ARG A 7 -36.67 12.99 11.72
N THR A 8 -37.53 12.23 11.07
CA THR A 8 -37.18 10.93 10.48
C THR A 8 -36.00 11.05 9.51
N LEU A 9 -36.03 12.04 8.61
CA LEU A 9 -34.96 12.27 7.64
C LEU A 9 -33.66 12.73 8.29
N ILE A 10 -33.72 13.72 9.19
CA ILE A 10 -32.53 14.26 9.86
C ILE A 10 -31.86 13.22 10.74
N VAL A 11 -32.63 12.42 11.49
CA VAL A 11 -32.08 11.36 12.34
C VAL A 11 -31.48 10.26 11.48
N ALA A 12 -32.13 9.82 10.40
CA ALA A 12 -31.59 8.81 9.50
C ALA A 12 -30.28 9.27 8.82
N LEU A 13 -30.21 10.52 8.38
CA LEU A 13 -28.99 11.12 7.83
C LEU A 13 -27.88 11.23 8.88
N GLY A 14 -28.18 11.70 10.09
CA GLY A 14 -27.23 11.80 11.19
C GLY A 14 -26.65 10.44 11.59
N CYS A 15 -27.50 9.40 11.71
CA CYS A 15 -27.06 8.03 11.98
C CYS A 15 -26.19 7.47 10.85
N THR A 16 -26.51 7.79 9.59
CA THR A 16 -25.69 7.38 8.44
C THR A 16 -24.33 8.08 8.45
N ALA A 17 -24.31 9.37 8.75
CA ALA A 17 -23.09 10.13 8.91
C ALA A 17 -22.21 9.63 10.08
N ALA A 18 -22.83 9.19 11.18
CA ALA A 18 -22.13 8.57 12.31
C ALA A 18 -21.39 7.28 11.92
N GLY A 19 -21.92 6.52 10.95
CA GLY A 19 -21.27 5.32 10.42
C GLY A 19 -20.07 5.57 9.49
N VAL A 20 -19.72 6.83 9.18
CA VAL A 20 -18.66 7.14 8.19
C VAL A 20 -17.30 6.55 8.56
N ALA A 21 -16.96 6.50 9.85
CA ALA A 21 -15.70 5.89 10.29
C ALA A 21 -15.64 4.38 9.99
N ALA A 22 -16.74 3.66 10.25
CA ALA A 22 -16.84 2.24 9.91
C ALA A 22 -16.80 2.01 8.40
N MET A 23 -17.43 2.90 7.61
CA MET A 23 -17.37 2.86 6.15
C MET A 23 -15.93 3.11 5.65
N HIS A 24 -15.22 4.06 6.24
CA HIS A 24 -13.82 4.36 5.90
C HIS A 24 -12.91 3.18 6.25
N MET A 25 -13.05 2.60 7.46
CA MET A 25 -12.33 1.40 7.87
C MET A 25 -12.60 0.23 6.90
N LEU A 26 -13.86 0.01 6.53
CA LEU A 26 -14.24 -1.04 5.58
C LEU A 26 -13.60 -0.82 4.20
N GLN A 27 -13.54 0.43 3.73
CA GLN A 27 -12.86 0.79 2.48
C GLN A 27 -11.34 0.57 2.58
N ALA A 28 -10.72 0.99 3.67
CA ALA A 28 -9.29 0.82 3.93
C ALA A 28 -8.89 -0.66 3.94
N GLN A 29 -9.73 -1.53 4.52
CA GLN A 29 -9.58 -2.99 4.58
C GLN A 29 -10.13 -3.70 3.31
N ARG A 30 -10.22 -3.02 2.18
CA ARG A 30 -10.68 -3.58 0.90
C ARG A 30 -12.05 -4.28 0.98
N TYR A 31 -12.96 -3.76 1.82
CA TYR A 31 -14.31 -4.29 2.08
C TYR A 31 -14.33 -5.70 2.69
N GLN A 32 -13.32 -6.06 3.49
CA GLN A 32 -13.26 -7.31 4.22
C GLN A 32 -14.15 -7.25 5.47
N ILE A 33 -15.31 -7.88 5.42
CA ILE A 33 -16.30 -7.90 6.53
C ILE A 33 -15.73 -8.51 7.82
N PRO A 34 -14.93 -9.61 7.80
CA PRO A 34 -14.33 -10.15 9.02
C PRO A 34 -13.44 -9.15 9.76
N GLU A 35 -12.67 -8.35 9.03
CA GLU A 35 -11.78 -7.34 9.64
C GLU A 35 -12.59 -6.21 10.30
N LEU A 36 -13.65 -5.71 9.63
CA LEU A 36 -14.56 -4.74 10.26
C LEU A 36 -15.17 -5.32 11.54
N ARG A 37 -15.60 -6.59 11.51
CA ARG A 37 -16.17 -7.27 12.68
C ARG A 37 -15.18 -7.37 13.85
N ARG A 38 -13.90 -7.67 13.57
CA ARG A 38 -12.83 -7.68 14.60
C ARG A 38 -12.62 -6.30 15.20
N LEU A 39 -12.52 -5.26 14.36
CA LEU A 39 -12.35 -3.88 14.81
C LEU A 39 -13.53 -3.41 15.68
N LEU A 40 -14.76 -3.71 15.28
CA LEU A 40 -15.93 -3.36 16.06
C LEU A 40 -15.95 -4.07 17.42
N ARG A 41 -15.57 -5.36 17.48
CA ARG A 41 -15.42 -6.10 18.75
C ARG A 41 -14.37 -5.49 19.64
N ARG A 42 -13.16 -5.19 19.11
CA ARG A 42 -12.09 -4.57 19.89
C ARG A 42 -12.46 -3.18 20.43
N ASN A 43 -13.32 -2.45 19.71
CA ASN A 43 -13.82 -1.14 20.13
C ASN A 43 -15.00 -1.25 21.10
N SER A 44 -15.75 -2.37 21.11
CA SER A 44 -16.85 -2.58 22.06
C SER A 44 -16.38 -2.77 23.50
N ASP A 45 -15.13 -3.22 23.70
CA ASP A 45 -14.54 -3.42 25.03
C ASP A 45 -14.11 -2.11 25.69
N LYS A 46 -14.12 -0.98 24.96
CA LYS A 46 -13.91 0.35 25.55
C LYS A 46 -15.23 0.83 26.17
N THR A 47 -15.28 0.81 27.49
CA THR A 47 -16.47 0.92 28.35
C THR A 47 -17.33 2.18 28.21
N LEU A 48 -16.94 3.20 27.45
CA LEU A 48 -17.73 4.42 27.22
C LEU A 48 -17.48 4.94 25.79
N ARG A 49 -18.30 4.46 24.86
CA ARG A 49 -18.28 5.01 23.48
C ARG A 49 -18.98 6.38 23.46
N PRO A 50 -18.33 7.44 22.91
CA PRO A 50 -18.92 8.78 22.86
C PRO A 50 -20.30 8.80 22.15
N ASP A 51 -20.49 7.97 21.14
CA ASP A 51 -21.75 7.86 20.38
C ASP A 51 -22.90 7.31 21.25
N VAL A 52 -22.62 6.37 22.14
CA VAL A 52 -23.62 5.83 23.07
C VAL A 52 -24.01 6.88 24.10
N LEU A 53 -23.04 7.61 24.65
CA LEU A 53 -23.29 8.71 25.59
C LEU A 53 -24.10 9.83 24.95
N ILE A 54 -23.79 10.18 23.72
CA ILE A 54 -24.50 11.23 22.98
C ILE A 54 -25.93 10.79 22.65
N ALA A 55 -26.11 9.56 22.16
CA ALA A 55 -27.44 9.01 21.89
C ALA A 55 -28.29 8.99 23.16
N ALA A 56 -27.71 8.57 24.30
CA ALA A 56 -28.39 8.58 25.59
C ALA A 56 -28.73 10.01 26.05
N ALA A 57 -27.76 10.95 25.95
CA ALA A 57 -27.99 12.35 26.32
C ALA A 57 -29.11 13.00 25.50
N VAL A 58 -29.13 12.82 24.17
CA VAL A 58 -30.18 13.34 23.30
C VAL A 58 -31.53 12.69 23.61
N ALA A 59 -31.56 11.38 23.90
CA ALA A 59 -32.78 10.67 24.27
C ALA A 59 -33.32 11.18 25.62
N VAL A 60 -32.43 11.43 26.59
CA VAL A 60 -32.81 12.01 27.89
C VAL A 60 -33.35 13.43 27.73
N ILE A 61 -32.72 14.25 26.90
CA ILE A 61 -33.20 15.61 26.61
C ILE A 61 -34.56 15.56 25.92
N ASP A 62 -34.77 14.71 24.93
CA ASP A 62 -36.06 14.55 24.23
C ASP A 62 -37.20 14.15 25.18
N TRP A 63 -36.89 13.35 26.22
CA TRP A 63 -37.85 12.85 27.19
C TRP A 63 -38.10 13.81 28.39
N TYR A 64 -37.01 14.35 29.00
CA TYR A 64 -37.11 15.11 30.25
C TYR A 64 -37.22 16.63 30.05
N LEU A 65 -36.75 17.19 28.93
CA LEU A 65 -36.79 18.62 28.68
C LEU A 65 -38.24 19.18 28.69
N PRO A 66 -39.30 18.50 28.17
CA PRO A 66 -40.66 18.94 28.28
C PRO A 66 -41.16 19.04 29.72
N ILE A 67 -40.68 18.09 30.60
CA ILE A 67 -41.03 18.08 32.02
C ILE A 67 -40.41 19.25 32.76
N LEU A 68 -39.11 19.51 32.52
CA LEU A 68 -38.39 20.62 33.15
C LEU A 68 -38.98 21.99 32.73
N LEU A 69 -39.29 22.15 31.45
CA LEU A 69 -39.91 23.40 30.97
C LEU A 69 -41.39 23.55 31.35
N SER A 70 -42.03 22.53 31.93
CA SER A 70 -43.40 22.64 32.44
C SER A 70 -43.55 23.65 33.58
N LEU A 71 -42.46 23.88 34.31
CA LEU A 71 -42.37 24.87 35.39
C LEU A 71 -42.32 26.31 34.89
N ALA A 72 -41.81 26.55 33.64
CA ALA A 72 -41.60 27.88 33.11
C ALA A 72 -42.59 28.28 32.01
N ILE A 73 -43.18 27.36 31.29
CA ILE A 73 -44.05 27.60 30.13
C ILE A 73 -45.41 26.97 30.33
N GLN A 74 -46.45 27.77 30.56
CA GLN A 74 -47.82 27.31 30.83
C GLN A 74 -48.55 26.82 29.60
N LYS A 75 -48.18 27.22 28.35
CA LYS A 75 -48.79 26.73 27.11
C LYS A 75 -48.22 25.39 26.71
N GLU A 76 -48.89 24.27 27.02
CA GLU A 76 -48.42 22.90 26.75
C GLU A 76 -48.03 22.64 25.31
N GLY A 77 -48.84 22.98 24.33
CA GLY A 77 -48.55 22.70 22.91
C GLY A 77 -47.34 23.45 22.36
N PHE A 78 -47.08 24.71 22.82
CA PHE A 78 -45.89 25.49 22.44
C PHE A 78 -44.62 24.93 23.07
N ARG A 79 -44.70 24.56 24.35
CA ARG A 79 -43.59 23.95 25.10
C ARG A 79 -43.14 22.64 24.47
N GLU A 80 -44.06 21.73 24.19
CA GLU A 80 -43.69 20.45 23.53
C GLU A 80 -43.10 20.65 22.14
N ALA A 81 -43.68 21.55 21.34
CA ALA A 81 -43.14 21.84 20.02
C ALA A 81 -41.72 22.43 20.13
N LEU A 82 -41.48 23.38 21.03
CA LEU A 82 -40.15 23.97 21.24
C LEU A 82 -39.11 22.93 21.66
N CYS A 83 -39.42 22.06 22.62
CA CYS A 83 -38.53 20.99 23.08
C CYS A 83 -38.14 20.03 21.97
N ARG A 84 -39.11 19.58 21.18
CA ARG A 84 -38.89 18.65 20.05
C ARG A 84 -37.98 19.26 18.98
N TRP A 85 -38.15 20.56 18.65
CA TRP A 85 -37.27 21.22 17.70
C TRP A 85 -35.86 21.46 18.24
N LEU A 86 -35.73 21.80 19.54
CA LEU A 86 -34.42 21.95 20.19
C LEU A 86 -33.65 20.65 20.24
N ALA A 87 -34.29 19.53 20.61
CA ALA A 87 -33.66 18.21 20.60
C ALA A 87 -33.19 17.79 19.19
N LEU A 88 -34.01 18.06 18.17
CA LEU A 88 -33.65 17.76 16.78
C LEU A 88 -32.48 18.64 16.30
N ALA A 89 -32.48 19.92 16.64
CA ALA A 89 -31.38 20.83 16.29
C ALA A 89 -30.08 20.43 16.99
N LEU A 90 -30.13 20.10 18.27
CA LEU A 90 -28.97 19.61 19.02
C LEU A 90 -28.42 18.31 18.41
N PHE A 91 -29.28 17.36 18.09
CA PHE A 91 -28.89 16.13 17.42
C PHE A 91 -28.18 16.42 16.08
N ALA A 92 -28.76 17.30 15.24
CA ALA A 92 -28.19 17.66 13.94
C ALA A 92 -26.80 18.30 14.08
N ILE A 93 -26.61 19.19 15.05
CA ILE A 93 -25.32 19.86 15.33
C ILE A 93 -24.30 18.81 15.76
N VAL A 94 -24.62 17.95 16.73
CA VAL A 94 -23.72 16.93 17.25
C VAL A 94 -23.37 15.90 16.20
N ALA A 95 -24.35 15.43 15.42
CA ALA A 95 -24.10 14.49 14.32
C ALA A 95 -23.16 15.09 13.24
N SER A 96 -23.36 16.36 12.91
CA SER A 96 -22.50 17.08 11.96
C SER A 96 -21.08 17.26 12.48
N LEU A 97 -20.93 17.63 13.76
CA LEU A 97 -19.61 17.77 14.40
C LEU A 97 -18.85 16.44 14.43
N LEU A 98 -19.52 15.36 14.82
CA LEU A 98 -18.91 14.02 14.85
C LEU A 98 -18.55 13.52 13.45
N PHE A 99 -19.39 13.77 12.46
CA PHE A 99 -19.07 13.47 11.08
C PHE A 99 -17.77 14.16 10.64
N TRP A 100 -17.66 15.46 10.92
CA TRP A 100 -16.47 16.25 10.58
C TRP A 100 -15.22 15.76 11.33
N LEU A 101 -15.32 15.47 12.62
CA LEU A 101 -14.22 14.91 13.42
C LEU A 101 -13.78 13.54 12.91
N ARG A 102 -14.73 12.66 12.56
CA ARG A 102 -14.44 11.31 12.05
C ARG A 102 -13.79 11.30 10.67
N LEU A 103 -14.11 12.26 9.81
CA LEU A 103 -13.43 12.44 8.53
C LEU A 103 -11.97 12.87 8.67
N ARG A 104 -11.61 13.52 9.78
CA ARG A 104 -10.25 13.97 10.07
C ARG A 104 -9.39 12.95 10.82
N LEU A 105 -9.92 11.78 11.13
CA LEU A 105 -9.10 10.72 11.72
C LEU A 105 -7.96 10.38 10.77
N PRO A 106 -6.70 10.32 11.27
CA PRO A 106 -5.55 9.97 10.45
C PRO A 106 -5.69 8.52 9.97
N MET A 107 -5.94 8.36 8.69
CA MET A 107 -6.04 7.07 8.04
C MET A 107 -5.04 7.03 6.89
N LYS A 108 -4.38 5.90 6.70
CA LYS A 108 -3.37 5.69 5.62
C LYS A 108 -3.90 6.00 4.21
N LYS A 109 -5.23 6.03 4.01
CA LYS A 109 -5.86 6.32 2.71
C LYS A 109 -7.05 7.26 2.88
N PRO A 110 -7.26 8.22 1.97
CA PRO A 110 -8.41 9.13 2.03
C PRO A 110 -9.72 8.36 1.80
N PHE A 111 -10.81 8.87 2.40
CA PHE A 111 -12.16 8.38 2.13
C PHE A 111 -12.60 8.79 0.73
N VAL A 112 -12.97 7.83 -0.12
CA VAL A 112 -13.38 8.08 -1.49
C VAL A 112 -14.77 7.49 -1.74
N VAL A 113 -15.71 8.31 -2.20
CA VAL A 113 -17.07 7.85 -2.55
C VAL A 113 -17.05 7.20 -3.94
N THR A 114 -16.73 5.91 -3.97
CA THR A 114 -16.83 5.07 -5.16
C THR A 114 -18.29 4.63 -5.40
N ARG A 115 -18.61 4.08 -6.58
CA ARG A 115 -19.95 3.50 -6.85
C ARG A 115 -20.34 2.43 -5.83
N ARG A 116 -19.38 1.64 -5.35
CA ARG A 116 -19.58 0.65 -4.29
C ARG A 116 -19.90 1.32 -2.96
N MET A 117 -19.13 2.34 -2.58
CA MET A 117 -19.36 3.11 -1.37
C MET A 117 -20.71 3.81 -1.40
N PHE A 118 -21.10 4.37 -2.56
CA PHE A 118 -22.41 5.01 -2.72
C PHE A 118 -23.57 4.03 -2.47
N ARG A 119 -23.50 2.79 -3.02
CA ARG A 119 -24.50 1.74 -2.72
C ARG A 119 -24.55 1.39 -1.24
N LEU A 120 -23.39 1.32 -0.58
CA LEU A 120 -23.30 1.06 0.86
C LEU A 120 -23.96 2.20 1.65
N ILE A 121 -23.61 3.47 1.37
CA ILE A 121 -24.22 4.64 2.01
C ILE A 121 -25.73 4.64 1.84
N LEU A 122 -26.21 4.39 0.62
CA LEU A 122 -27.65 4.35 0.34
C LEU A 122 -28.36 3.27 1.16
N LEU A 123 -27.79 2.06 1.24
CA LEU A 123 -28.42 0.98 2.03
C LEU A 123 -28.36 1.26 3.53
N VAL A 124 -27.25 1.82 4.05
CA VAL A 124 -27.16 2.26 5.45
C VAL A 124 -28.20 3.31 5.75
N PHE A 125 -28.40 4.28 4.84
CA PHE A 125 -29.47 5.27 4.97
C PHE A 125 -30.85 4.62 5.00
N CYS A 126 -31.15 3.66 4.10
CA CYS A 126 -32.42 2.94 4.09
C CYS A 126 -32.67 2.14 5.38
N ILE A 127 -31.63 1.49 5.94
CA ILE A 127 -31.71 0.77 7.22
C ILE A 127 -32.03 1.74 8.35
N ASN A 128 -31.33 2.87 8.44
CA ASN A 128 -31.58 3.88 9.45
C ASN A 128 -32.97 4.53 9.30
N LEU A 129 -33.40 4.79 8.07
CA LEU A 129 -34.72 5.33 7.76
C LEU A 129 -35.84 4.36 8.22
N ALA A 130 -35.68 3.07 7.91
CA ALA A 130 -36.62 2.04 8.37
C ALA A 130 -36.66 1.97 9.91
N GLY A 131 -35.48 2.02 10.56
CA GLY A 131 -35.39 2.08 12.03
C GLY A 131 -36.09 3.32 12.62
N CYS A 132 -35.93 4.49 11.99
CA CYS A 132 -36.60 5.74 12.40
C CYS A 132 -38.15 5.66 12.26
N ILE A 133 -38.65 4.78 11.42
CA ILE A 133 -40.10 4.54 11.27
C ILE A 133 -40.58 3.50 12.27
N ILE A 134 -39.84 2.40 12.44
CA ILE A 134 -40.27 1.23 13.25
C ILE A 134 -40.11 1.51 14.74
N LEU A 135 -39.00 2.10 15.22
CA LEU A 135 -38.75 2.28 16.65
C LEU A 135 -39.82 3.12 17.36
N PRO A 136 -40.34 4.23 16.79
CA PRO A 136 -41.43 4.97 17.41
C PRO A 136 -42.73 4.17 17.55
N LEU A 137 -42.98 3.20 16.66
CA LEU A 137 -44.15 2.30 16.80
C LEU A 137 -44.02 1.38 18.00
N LEU A 138 -42.81 1.13 18.45
CA LEU A 138 -42.47 0.36 19.65
C LEU A 138 -42.25 1.24 20.88
N SER A 139 -42.62 2.54 20.81
CA SER A 139 -42.37 3.54 21.86
C SER A 139 -40.89 3.73 22.21
N ILE A 140 -40.01 3.45 21.26
CA ILE A 140 -38.55 3.63 21.39
C ILE A 140 -38.12 4.87 20.61
N THR A 141 -37.28 5.72 21.23
CA THR A 141 -36.77 6.92 20.55
C THR A 141 -35.81 6.55 19.41
N PRO A 142 -35.97 7.11 18.20
CA PRO A 142 -35.10 6.80 17.04
C PRO A 142 -33.65 7.28 17.21
N TYR A 143 -33.38 8.19 18.17
CA TYR A 143 -32.01 8.66 18.44
C TYR A 143 -31.07 7.54 18.91
N LEU A 144 -31.59 6.44 19.45
CA LEU A 144 -30.82 5.25 19.84
C LEU A 144 -30.12 4.58 18.64
N LEU A 145 -30.62 4.75 17.42
CA LEU A 145 -29.95 4.25 16.21
C LEU A 145 -28.54 4.82 16.03
N PHE A 146 -28.30 6.00 16.59
CA PHE A 146 -26.97 6.63 16.51
C PHE A 146 -25.89 5.79 17.21
N ALA A 147 -26.21 5.17 18.33
CA ALA A 147 -25.32 4.24 19.03
C ALA A 147 -25.03 2.95 18.22
N GLY A 148 -25.97 2.56 17.34
CA GLY A 148 -25.87 1.40 16.47
C GLY A 148 -25.34 1.68 15.06
N ALA A 149 -24.89 2.89 14.76
CA ALA A 149 -24.54 3.32 13.40
C ALA A 149 -23.48 2.42 12.73
N ASP A 150 -22.45 2.01 13.45
CA ASP A 150 -21.39 1.13 12.94
C ASP A 150 -21.91 -0.28 12.63
N TYR A 151 -22.88 -0.77 13.42
CA TYR A 151 -23.53 -2.06 13.16
C TYR A 151 -24.48 -1.99 11.98
N ALA A 152 -25.11 -0.84 11.72
CA ALA A 152 -25.88 -0.63 10.50
C ALA A 152 -25.00 -0.72 9.25
N VAL A 153 -23.76 -0.20 9.31
CA VAL A 153 -22.76 -0.36 8.23
C VAL A 153 -22.39 -1.83 8.05
N LEU A 154 -22.15 -2.58 9.14
CA LEU A 154 -21.85 -4.00 9.08
C LEU A 154 -23.02 -4.79 8.45
N ALA A 155 -24.25 -4.52 8.88
CA ALA A 155 -25.46 -5.16 8.33
C ALA A 155 -25.62 -4.85 6.84
N ALA A 156 -25.47 -3.59 6.43
CA ALA A 156 -25.54 -3.18 5.04
C ALA A 156 -24.44 -3.87 4.19
N ALA A 157 -23.21 -3.98 4.71
CA ALA A 157 -22.13 -4.66 4.01
C ALA A 157 -22.42 -6.15 3.79
N VAL A 158 -23.01 -6.83 4.79
CA VAL A 158 -23.44 -8.23 4.67
C VAL A 158 -24.57 -8.40 3.64
N ILE A 159 -25.58 -7.53 3.69
CA ILE A 159 -26.73 -7.57 2.77
C ILE A 159 -26.29 -7.31 1.33
N LEU A 160 -25.34 -6.35 1.11
CA LEU A 160 -24.85 -6.03 -0.23
C LEU A 160 -23.87 -7.05 -0.80
N ARG A 161 -23.28 -7.91 0.05
CA ARG A 161 -22.25 -8.86 -0.36
C ARG A 161 -22.63 -9.67 -1.60
N PRO A 162 -23.78 -10.36 -1.70
CA PRO A 162 -24.12 -11.17 -2.87
C PRO A 162 -24.24 -10.33 -4.15
N LEU A 163 -24.75 -9.10 -4.05
CA LEU A 163 -24.82 -8.18 -5.19
C LEU A 163 -23.40 -7.75 -5.65
N GLU A 164 -22.54 -7.38 -4.71
CA GLU A 164 -21.15 -6.99 -5.01
C GLU A 164 -20.36 -8.16 -5.60
N ASP A 165 -20.53 -9.37 -5.06
CA ASP A 165 -19.88 -10.58 -5.58
C ASP A 165 -20.33 -10.87 -7.03
N LYS A 166 -21.61 -10.67 -7.35
CA LYS A 166 -22.15 -10.82 -8.71
C LYS A 166 -21.58 -9.76 -9.66
N ILE A 167 -21.49 -8.50 -9.22
CA ILE A 167 -20.89 -7.41 -10.00
C ILE A 167 -19.40 -7.71 -10.27
N ASN A 168 -18.66 -8.10 -9.21
CA ASN A 168 -17.25 -8.45 -9.31
C ASN A 168 -17.01 -9.63 -10.26
N ALA A 169 -17.85 -10.69 -10.16
CA ALA A 169 -17.79 -11.83 -11.06
C ALA A 169 -18.05 -11.42 -12.51
N GLY A 170 -18.98 -10.49 -12.76
CA GLY A 170 -19.23 -9.94 -14.09
C GLY A 170 -17.99 -9.23 -14.67
N PHE A 171 -17.33 -8.38 -13.89
CA PHE A 171 -16.09 -7.70 -14.29
C PHE A 171 -14.94 -8.70 -14.54
N TYR A 172 -14.78 -9.67 -13.67
CA TYR A 172 -13.77 -10.72 -13.80
C TYR A 172 -13.99 -11.56 -15.07
N ASN A 173 -15.20 -12.04 -15.30
CA ASN A 173 -15.52 -12.86 -16.45
C ASN A 173 -15.39 -12.08 -17.76
N SER A 174 -15.80 -10.81 -17.79
CA SER A 174 -15.59 -9.94 -18.96
C SER A 174 -14.11 -9.79 -19.29
N ALA A 175 -13.26 -9.50 -18.29
CA ALA A 175 -11.81 -9.38 -18.49
C ALA A 175 -11.18 -10.69 -18.97
N ARG A 176 -11.58 -11.82 -18.36
CA ARG A 176 -11.11 -13.15 -18.75
C ARG A 176 -11.47 -13.48 -20.19
N SER A 177 -12.72 -13.19 -20.61
CA SER A 177 -13.15 -13.42 -22.00
C SER A 177 -12.39 -12.55 -22.99
N LYS A 178 -12.13 -11.27 -22.67
CA LYS A 178 -11.31 -10.38 -23.51
C LYS A 178 -9.89 -10.89 -23.68
N LEU A 179 -9.26 -11.37 -22.60
CA LEU A 179 -7.91 -11.94 -22.67
C LEU A 179 -7.88 -13.27 -23.42
N ALA A 180 -8.89 -14.13 -23.26
CA ALA A 180 -9.00 -15.40 -23.95
C ALA A 180 -9.18 -15.22 -25.48
N ALA A 181 -9.86 -14.16 -25.91
CA ALA A 181 -10.03 -13.81 -27.32
C ALA A 181 -8.72 -13.33 -27.98
N ARG A 182 -7.73 -12.86 -27.20
CA ARG A 182 -6.43 -12.33 -27.70
C ARG A 182 -5.33 -13.39 -27.55
N LYS A 183 -5.34 -14.36 -28.48
CA LYS A 183 -4.30 -15.41 -28.54
C LYS A 183 -2.91 -14.88 -28.96
N ASP A 184 -2.91 -13.77 -29.68
CA ASP A 184 -1.74 -13.02 -30.14
C ASP A 184 -1.02 -12.25 -29.01
N LEU A 185 -1.71 -11.97 -27.90
CA LEU A 185 -1.21 -11.15 -26.81
C LEU A 185 -0.23 -11.91 -25.93
N ILE A 186 1.01 -11.45 -25.85
CA ILE A 186 2.00 -11.95 -24.89
C ILE A 186 1.59 -11.51 -23.48
N ARG A 187 1.30 -12.47 -22.59
CA ARG A 187 0.83 -12.19 -21.22
C ARG A 187 1.90 -12.57 -20.24
N ILE A 188 2.31 -11.59 -19.42
CA ILE A 188 3.37 -11.71 -18.45
C ILE A 188 2.79 -11.47 -17.05
N GLY A 189 2.97 -12.42 -16.14
CA GLY A 189 2.64 -12.28 -14.73
C GLY A 189 3.91 -12.01 -13.90
N ILE A 190 3.86 -11.03 -13.00
CA ILE A 190 4.98 -10.69 -12.11
C ILE A 190 4.51 -10.79 -10.66
N THR A 191 5.18 -11.62 -9.86
CA THR A 191 4.96 -11.71 -8.41
C THR A 191 6.28 -11.71 -7.64
N GLY A 192 6.21 -11.55 -6.32
CA GLY A 192 7.35 -11.52 -5.41
C GLY A 192 6.99 -10.82 -4.10
N SER A 193 7.88 -10.86 -3.13
CA SER A 193 7.74 -10.06 -1.91
C SER A 193 8.04 -8.60 -2.18
N PHE A 194 9.17 -8.32 -2.84
CA PHE A 194 9.68 -7.00 -3.21
C PHE A 194 9.95 -6.93 -4.72
N GLY A 195 10.20 -5.75 -5.27
CA GLY A 195 10.60 -5.55 -6.67
C GLY A 195 9.48 -5.70 -7.72
N LYS A 196 8.26 -6.13 -7.37
CA LYS A 196 7.16 -6.33 -8.34
C LYS A 196 6.86 -5.10 -9.19
N THR A 197 6.66 -3.96 -8.54
CA THR A 197 6.32 -2.70 -9.21
C THR A 197 7.51 -2.16 -9.98
N SER A 198 8.72 -2.28 -9.42
CA SER A 198 9.97 -1.92 -10.10
C SER A 198 10.16 -2.76 -11.36
N CYS A 199 10.13 -4.09 -11.25
CA CYS A 199 10.23 -5.00 -12.41
C CYS A 199 9.14 -4.73 -13.46
N LYS A 200 7.89 -4.47 -13.04
CA LYS A 200 6.82 -4.09 -13.99
C LYS A 200 7.16 -2.84 -14.78
N GLN A 201 7.64 -1.78 -14.12
CA GLN A 201 8.00 -0.52 -14.78
C GLN A 201 9.25 -0.67 -15.65
N ILE A 202 10.27 -1.36 -15.14
CA ILE A 202 11.47 -1.69 -15.90
C ILE A 202 11.09 -2.47 -17.17
N LEU A 203 10.39 -3.59 -17.01
CA LEU A 203 10.00 -4.45 -18.14
C LEU A 203 9.12 -3.72 -19.14
N LYS A 204 8.18 -2.88 -18.67
CA LYS A 204 7.38 -2.02 -19.55
C LYS A 204 8.27 -1.11 -20.37
N THR A 205 9.26 -0.46 -19.75
CA THR A 205 10.16 0.47 -20.45
C THR A 205 11.01 -0.27 -21.49
N LEU A 206 11.63 -1.41 -21.10
CA LEU A 206 12.44 -2.21 -22.02
C LEU A 206 11.62 -2.70 -23.22
N LEU A 207 10.49 -3.35 -22.96
CA LEU A 207 9.68 -3.92 -24.03
C LEU A 207 9.02 -2.84 -24.92
N SER A 208 8.84 -1.62 -24.41
CA SER A 208 8.29 -0.51 -25.22
C SER A 208 9.24 -0.02 -26.31
N GLU A 209 10.50 -0.45 -26.33
CA GLU A 209 11.43 -0.21 -27.44
C GLU A 209 11.03 -1.00 -28.71
N LYS A 210 10.29 -2.10 -28.54
CA LYS A 210 9.94 -3.01 -29.65
C LYS A 210 8.45 -3.32 -29.74
N TYR A 211 7.71 -3.26 -28.64
CA TYR A 211 6.32 -3.69 -28.54
C TYR A 211 5.39 -2.59 -28.04
N ARG A 212 4.11 -2.67 -28.36
CA ARG A 212 3.06 -1.87 -27.72
C ARG A 212 2.61 -2.56 -26.43
N VAL A 213 3.04 -2.01 -25.29
CA VAL A 213 2.91 -2.62 -23.97
C VAL A 213 1.79 -1.97 -23.16
N LEU A 214 0.88 -2.78 -22.64
CA LEU A 214 -0.01 -2.42 -21.54
C LEU A 214 0.52 -3.05 -20.24
N ALA A 215 0.70 -2.25 -19.20
CA ALA A 215 1.02 -2.75 -17.87
C ALA A 215 -0.01 -2.27 -16.84
N THR A 216 -0.27 -3.06 -15.81
CA THR A 216 -1.15 -2.64 -14.72
C THR A 216 -0.61 -1.39 -14.03
N PRO A 217 -1.43 -0.33 -13.78
CA PRO A 217 -1.00 0.84 -13.01
C PRO A 217 -0.53 0.45 -11.59
N PRO A 218 0.18 1.34 -10.88
CA PRO A 218 0.51 1.13 -9.47
C PRO A 218 -0.73 0.78 -8.64
N SER A 219 -0.60 -0.12 -7.68
CA SER A 219 -1.66 -0.62 -6.79
C SER A 219 -2.79 -1.45 -7.46
N PHE A 220 -2.73 -1.71 -8.77
CA PHE A 220 -3.69 -2.60 -9.49
C PHE A 220 -3.15 -4.03 -9.58
N SER A 221 -2.83 -4.64 -8.43
CA SER A 221 -2.24 -5.98 -8.34
C SER A 221 -3.20 -7.06 -7.83
N THR A 222 -4.50 -6.74 -7.67
CA THR A 222 -5.58 -7.67 -7.29
C THR A 222 -6.38 -8.11 -8.51
N ALA A 223 -7.13 -9.23 -8.40
CA ALA A 223 -7.98 -9.73 -9.49
C ALA A 223 -8.94 -8.66 -10.03
N MET A 224 -9.58 -7.88 -9.15
CA MET A 224 -10.45 -6.77 -9.55
C MET A 224 -9.69 -5.61 -10.18
N GLY A 225 -8.50 -5.26 -9.66
CA GLY A 225 -7.64 -4.23 -10.24
C GLY A 225 -7.21 -4.60 -11.66
N VAL A 226 -6.71 -5.81 -11.84
CA VAL A 226 -6.31 -6.34 -13.16
C VAL A 226 -7.50 -6.42 -14.11
N SER A 227 -8.66 -6.92 -13.65
CA SER A 227 -9.89 -6.99 -14.45
C SER A 227 -10.32 -5.61 -14.95
N ARG A 228 -10.19 -4.59 -14.11
CA ARG A 228 -10.50 -3.21 -14.48
C ARG A 228 -9.58 -2.71 -15.58
N VAL A 229 -8.27 -2.91 -15.45
CA VAL A 229 -7.29 -2.51 -16.48
C VAL A 229 -7.59 -3.18 -17.81
N VAL A 230 -7.86 -4.47 -17.81
CA VAL A 230 -8.20 -5.22 -19.02
C VAL A 230 -9.50 -4.70 -19.65
N ASN A 231 -10.53 -4.47 -18.84
CA ASN A 231 -11.82 -4.02 -19.34
C ASN A 231 -11.80 -2.59 -19.89
N GLU A 232 -11.04 -1.69 -19.25
CA GLU A 232 -11.03 -0.26 -19.56
C GLU A 232 -9.90 0.15 -20.51
N GLN A 233 -8.73 -0.51 -20.47
CA GLN A 233 -7.51 -0.03 -21.13
C GLN A 233 -6.94 -0.97 -22.19
N LEU A 234 -7.28 -2.27 -22.17
CA LEU A 234 -6.77 -3.19 -23.20
C LEU A 234 -7.36 -2.84 -24.57
N ARG A 235 -6.46 -2.57 -25.54
CA ARG A 235 -6.79 -2.20 -26.91
C ARG A 235 -6.25 -3.24 -27.90
N PRO A 236 -6.80 -3.31 -29.12
CA PRO A 236 -6.32 -4.24 -30.15
C PRO A 236 -4.84 -4.10 -30.51
N GLU A 237 -4.30 -2.87 -30.45
CA GLU A 237 -2.90 -2.58 -30.78
C GLU A 237 -1.89 -3.07 -29.76
N HIS A 238 -2.30 -3.41 -28.53
CA HIS A 238 -1.37 -3.93 -27.52
C HIS A 238 -0.90 -5.34 -27.91
N GLN A 239 0.40 -5.54 -27.86
CA GLN A 239 1.08 -6.80 -28.17
C GLN A 239 1.54 -7.54 -26.90
N VAL A 240 1.80 -6.77 -25.82
CA VAL A 240 2.22 -7.33 -24.53
C VAL A 240 1.33 -6.78 -23.43
N PHE A 241 0.91 -7.66 -22.51
CA PHE A 241 0.21 -7.30 -21.29
C PHE A 241 1.00 -7.76 -20.07
N ILE A 242 1.42 -6.82 -19.22
CA ILE A 242 2.16 -7.08 -17.98
C ILE A 242 1.23 -6.89 -16.80
N ALA A 243 0.97 -7.98 -16.06
CA ALA A 243 0.13 -7.99 -14.87
C ALA A 243 0.98 -8.14 -13.61
N GLU A 244 0.98 -7.10 -12.75
CA GLU A 244 1.48 -7.24 -11.40
C GLU A 244 0.50 -8.07 -10.57
N MET A 245 1.00 -9.12 -9.89
CA MET A 245 0.20 -10.06 -9.11
C MET A 245 0.61 -10.02 -7.64
N GLY A 246 -0.17 -9.28 -6.85
CA GLY A 246 -0.01 -9.17 -5.40
C GLY A 246 -0.88 -10.18 -4.68
N ALA A 247 -0.38 -10.73 -3.56
CA ALA A 247 -1.15 -11.57 -2.66
C ALA A 247 -0.86 -11.24 -1.20
N GLN A 248 -1.89 -11.38 -0.38
CA GLN A 248 -1.84 -11.39 1.08
C GLN A 248 -2.29 -12.75 1.64
N HIS A 249 -3.02 -13.53 0.86
CA HIS A 249 -3.55 -14.84 1.25
C HIS A 249 -3.26 -15.90 0.17
N LYS A 250 -3.19 -17.15 0.62
CA LYS A 250 -3.03 -18.33 -0.25
C LYS A 250 -4.17 -18.41 -1.27
N GLY A 251 -3.83 -18.71 -2.54
CA GLY A 251 -4.78 -18.85 -3.63
C GLY A 251 -5.04 -17.58 -4.43
N GLU A 252 -4.64 -16.38 -3.95
CA GLU A 252 -4.86 -15.12 -4.66
C GLU A 252 -4.00 -15.02 -5.94
N ILE A 253 -2.77 -15.54 -5.94
CA ILE A 253 -1.96 -15.64 -7.16
C ILE A 253 -2.58 -16.63 -8.15
N LYS A 254 -3.11 -17.75 -7.67
CA LYS A 254 -3.82 -18.71 -8.51
C LYS A 254 -5.05 -18.12 -9.18
N GLU A 255 -5.81 -17.27 -8.47
CA GLU A 255 -6.95 -16.55 -9.04
C GLU A 255 -6.49 -15.58 -10.14
N LEU A 256 -5.45 -14.77 -9.87
CA LEU A 256 -4.85 -13.85 -10.84
C LEU A 256 -4.28 -14.59 -12.07
N ALA A 257 -3.60 -15.71 -11.86
CA ALA A 257 -3.07 -16.52 -12.94
C ALA A 257 -4.20 -17.12 -13.82
N ARG A 258 -5.33 -17.53 -13.22
CA ARG A 258 -6.51 -17.98 -13.96
C ARG A 258 -7.17 -16.85 -14.77
N LEU A 259 -7.16 -15.63 -14.26
CA LEU A 259 -7.67 -14.44 -14.96
C LEU A 259 -6.80 -14.11 -16.18
N VAL A 260 -5.48 -13.97 -15.95
CA VAL A 260 -4.53 -13.49 -16.95
C VAL A 260 -4.13 -14.60 -17.91
N SER A 261 -4.06 -15.86 -17.45
CA SER A 261 -3.48 -17.01 -18.16
C SER A 261 -2.11 -16.64 -18.76
N PRO A 262 -1.11 -16.29 -17.93
CA PRO A 262 0.17 -15.81 -18.43
C PRO A 262 0.93 -16.91 -19.16
N LYS A 263 1.68 -16.54 -20.20
CA LYS A 263 2.66 -17.39 -20.88
C LYS A 263 4.06 -17.25 -20.26
N ILE A 264 4.30 -16.10 -19.62
CA ILE A 264 5.56 -15.80 -18.94
C ILE A 264 5.25 -15.48 -17.49
N GLY A 265 5.94 -16.17 -16.57
CA GLY A 265 5.87 -15.94 -15.14
C GLY A 265 7.19 -15.43 -14.59
N MET A 266 7.16 -14.36 -13.80
CA MET A 266 8.34 -13.80 -13.15
C MET A 266 8.16 -13.84 -11.63
N ILE A 267 9.16 -14.37 -10.92
CA ILE A 267 9.29 -14.25 -9.46
C ILE A 267 10.50 -13.38 -9.16
N THR A 268 10.27 -12.21 -8.57
CA THR A 268 11.34 -11.24 -8.29
C THR A 268 12.19 -11.70 -7.12
N CYS A 269 11.60 -11.87 -5.96
CA CYS A 269 12.23 -12.41 -4.76
C CYS A 269 11.17 -12.91 -3.77
N VAL A 270 11.62 -13.67 -2.76
CA VAL A 270 10.81 -14.10 -1.62
C VAL A 270 11.45 -13.60 -0.33
N GLY A 271 10.73 -12.85 0.44
CA GLY A 271 11.19 -12.25 1.70
C GLY A 271 10.06 -12.12 2.72
N SER A 272 10.30 -11.35 3.77
CA SER A 272 9.47 -11.25 4.96
C SER A 272 8.16 -10.43 4.79
N ALA A 273 7.88 -9.90 3.60
CA ALA A 273 6.68 -9.10 3.38
C ALA A 273 5.38 -9.88 3.62
N HIS A 274 4.45 -9.29 4.36
CA HIS A 274 3.12 -9.83 4.69
C HIS A 274 3.15 -11.15 5.52
N LEU A 275 4.18 -11.37 6.34
CA LEU A 275 4.31 -12.58 7.17
C LEU A 275 3.11 -12.81 8.09
N GLU A 276 2.51 -11.75 8.62
CA GLU A 276 1.33 -11.88 9.48
C GLU A 276 0.13 -12.53 8.78
N SER A 277 -0.08 -12.22 7.51
CA SER A 277 -1.19 -12.79 6.75
C SER A 277 -0.87 -14.15 6.17
N PHE A 278 0.39 -14.46 5.85
CA PHE A 278 0.81 -15.77 5.37
C PHE A 278 1.14 -16.76 6.47
N GLY A 279 1.51 -16.30 7.65
CA GLY A 279 1.93 -17.11 8.80
C GLY A 279 3.38 -17.61 8.72
N SER A 280 3.95 -17.78 7.52
CA SER A 280 5.35 -18.13 7.32
C SER A 280 5.88 -17.72 5.94
N ILE A 281 7.22 -17.65 5.80
CA ILE A 281 7.88 -17.37 4.51
C ILE A 281 7.61 -18.51 3.52
N GLU A 282 7.53 -19.75 3.98
CA GLU A 282 7.21 -20.92 3.17
C GLU A 282 5.83 -20.82 2.54
N ALA A 283 4.83 -20.37 3.30
CA ALA A 283 3.47 -20.17 2.80
C ALA A 283 3.43 -19.02 1.76
N ALA A 284 4.18 -17.95 2.00
CA ALA A 284 4.35 -16.85 1.03
C ALA A 284 5.03 -17.35 -0.25
N ALA A 285 6.10 -18.17 -0.12
CA ALA A 285 6.80 -18.78 -1.24
C ALA A 285 5.89 -19.71 -2.06
N GLN A 286 5.14 -20.59 -1.40
CA GLN A 286 4.17 -21.48 -2.05
C GLN A 286 3.11 -20.71 -2.82
N THR A 287 2.58 -19.63 -2.22
CA THR A 287 1.58 -18.77 -2.88
C THR A 287 2.15 -18.10 -4.14
N LYS A 288 3.38 -17.58 -4.09
CA LYS A 288 4.02 -16.99 -5.27
C LYS A 288 4.31 -18.03 -6.35
N PHE A 289 4.66 -19.24 -5.95
CA PHE A 289 4.90 -20.35 -6.88
C PHE A 289 3.63 -20.79 -7.64
N GLU A 290 2.42 -20.45 -7.15
CA GLU A 290 1.16 -20.67 -7.88
C GLU A 290 1.17 -20.02 -9.28
N LEU A 291 1.90 -18.92 -9.48
CA LEU A 291 2.09 -18.31 -10.80
C LEU A 291 2.80 -19.28 -11.76
N ILE A 292 3.89 -19.87 -11.31
CA ILE A 292 4.71 -20.79 -12.13
C ILE A 292 3.94 -22.09 -12.42
N GLN A 293 3.21 -22.60 -11.43
CA GLN A 293 2.37 -23.80 -11.61
C GLN A 293 1.22 -23.60 -12.60
N ALA A 294 0.82 -22.34 -12.84
CA ALA A 294 -0.26 -22.00 -13.76
C ALA A 294 0.23 -21.75 -15.20
N LEU A 295 1.53 -21.78 -15.45
CA LEU A 295 2.08 -21.62 -16.79
C LEU A 295 1.72 -22.82 -17.68
N PRO A 296 1.45 -22.59 -18.97
CA PRO A 296 1.27 -23.67 -19.94
C PRO A 296 2.61 -24.42 -20.17
N GLU A 297 2.56 -25.59 -20.82
CA GLU A 297 3.75 -26.41 -21.10
C GLU A 297 4.80 -25.67 -21.94
N ASP A 298 4.36 -24.80 -22.86
CA ASP A 298 5.21 -23.92 -23.67
C ASP A 298 5.47 -22.56 -23.03
N GLY A 299 5.22 -22.44 -21.72
CA GLY A 299 5.44 -21.23 -20.94
C GLY A 299 6.86 -21.09 -20.44
N MET A 300 7.27 -19.87 -20.09
CA MET A 300 8.60 -19.54 -19.60
C MET A 300 8.54 -18.97 -18.17
N ALA A 301 9.39 -19.45 -17.31
CA ALA A 301 9.54 -19.02 -15.92
C ALA A 301 10.86 -18.29 -15.69
N PHE A 302 10.80 -17.12 -15.06
CA PHE A 302 11.98 -16.32 -14.75
C PHE A 302 12.10 -16.09 -13.24
N PHE A 303 13.30 -16.30 -12.71
CA PHE A 303 13.61 -16.23 -11.29
C PHE A 303 14.73 -15.22 -11.06
N GLY A 304 14.48 -14.25 -10.16
CA GLY A 304 15.51 -13.34 -9.66
C GLY A 304 16.50 -14.08 -8.75
N SER A 305 17.66 -13.46 -8.53
CA SER A 305 18.69 -13.98 -7.63
C SER A 305 18.24 -13.86 -6.16
N ASP A 306 17.63 -14.91 -5.65
CA ASP A 306 17.26 -15.05 -4.24
C ASP A 306 17.76 -16.41 -3.76
N ALA A 307 18.76 -16.38 -2.91
CA ALA A 307 19.59 -17.54 -2.59
C ALA A 307 18.84 -18.69 -1.87
N SER A 308 17.69 -18.46 -1.21
CA SER A 308 17.07 -19.50 -0.39
C SER A 308 15.84 -20.15 -1.02
N TYR A 309 14.88 -19.34 -1.43
CA TYR A 309 13.61 -19.84 -2.00
C TYR A 309 13.60 -19.85 -3.52
N GLY A 310 14.32 -18.93 -4.16
CA GLY A 310 14.45 -18.85 -5.62
C GLY A 310 15.04 -20.13 -6.20
N ASP A 311 16.11 -20.67 -5.63
CA ASP A 311 16.75 -21.93 -6.05
C ASP A 311 15.83 -23.14 -5.89
N ARG A 312 15.08 -23.20 -4.78
CA ARG A 312 14.11 -24.29 -4.56
C ARG A 312 12.99 -24.24 -5.59
N MET A 313 12.44 -23.05 -5.85
CA MET A 313 11.38 -22.88 -6.86
C MET A 313 11.90 -23.18 -8.26
N TYR A 314 13.11 -22.73 -8.59
CA TYR A 314 13.75 -23.02 -9.86
C TYR A 314 13.88 -24.53 -10.09
N LYS A 315 14.32 -25.30 -9.08
CA LYS A 315 14.43 -26.77 -9.16
C LYS A 315 13.07 -27.45 -9.35
N LEU A 316 12.01 -26.95 -8.71
CA LEU A 316 10.65 -27.47 -8.79
C LEU A 316 9.90 -27.08 -10.06
N CYS A 317 10.37 -26.06 -10.79
CA CYS A 317 9.74 -25.58 -12.01
C CYS A 317 9.87 -26.62 -13.14
N LYS A 318 8.73 -26.96 -13.77
CA LYS A 318 8.66 -27.89 -14.92
C LYS A 318 8.66 -27.17 -16.27
N ALA A 319 8.24 -25.90 -16.32
CA ALA A 319 8.28 -25.10 -17.53
C ALA A 319 9.73 -24.74 -17.91
N GLU A 320 9.93 -24.24 -19.13
CA GLU A 320 11.20 -23.64 -19.54
C GLU A 320 11.58 -22.53 -18.56
N LYS A 321 12.79 -22.58 -18.00
CA LYS A 321 13.15 -21.78 -16.83
C LYS A 321 14.47 -21.07 -16.98
N TYR A 322 14.51 -19.85 -16.50
CA TYR A 322 15.65 -18.96 -16.55
C TYR A 322 15.89 -18.35 -15.18
N ARG A 323 17.14 -18.22 -14.79
CA ARG A 323 17.52 -17.44 -13.61
C ARG A 323 18.54 -16.38 -13.98
N THR A 324 18.56 -15.31 -13.21
CA THR A 324 19.52 -14.24 -13.32
C THR A 324 20.31 -14.10 -12.03
N ASN A 325 21.51 -13.53 -12.10
CA ASN A 325 22.37 -13.32 -10.93
C ASN A 325 23.16 -12.01 -11.03
N ILE A 326 23.74 -11.61 -9.89
CA ILE A 326 24.84 -10.62 -9.83
C ILE A 326 26.11 -11.39 -9.43
N GLY A 327 27.19 -11.16 -10.17
CA GLY A 327 28.46 -11.90 -10.01
C GLY A 327 28.49 -13.25 -10.71
N ALA A 328 29.65 -13.92 -10.66
CA ALA A 328 29.98 -15.09 -11.49
C ALA A 328 29.73 -16.46 -10.82
N GLU A 329 29.29 -16.50 -9.55
CA GLU A 329 29.32 -17.74 -8.75
C GLU A 329 28.27 -18.78 -9.11
N VAL A 330 27.22 -18.44 -9.89
CA VAL A 330 26.11 -19.35 -10.18
C VAL A 330 25.84 -19.37 -11.68
N GLU A 331 25.75 -20.58 -12.26
CA GLU A 331 25.32 -20.73 -13.64
C GLU A 331 23.91 -20.15 -13.83
N CYS A 332 23.77 -19.17 -14.71
CA CYS A 332 22.53 -18.46 -14.97
C CYS A 332 22.43 -18.06 -16.45
N TYR A 333 21.21 -17.72 -16.87
CA TYR A 333 20.94 -17.32 -18.24
C TYR A 333 21.53 -15.93 -18.55
N LEU A 334 21.39 -15.02 -17.60
CA LEU A 334 21.90 -13.65 -17.71
C LEU A 334 22.39 -13.18 -16.35
N ARG A 335 23.59 -12.60 -16.31
CA ARG A 335 24.19 -12.05 -15.10
C ARG A 335 24.66 -10.63 -15.28
N ALA A 336 24.68 -9.90 -14.18
CA ALA A 336 25.29 -8.58 -14.11
C ALA A 336 26.64 -8.66 -13.39
N GLU A 337 27.66 -8.04 -13.95
CA GLU A 337 29.00 -7.93 -13.37
C GLU A 337 29.47 -6.48 -13.39
N SER A 338 30.56 -6.18 -12.67
CA SER A 338 31.20 -4.85 -12.64
C SER A 338 30.21 -3.73 -12.29
N VAL A 339 29.43 -3.94 -11.22
CA VAL A 339 28.42 -2.98 -10.77
C VAL A 339 29.09 -1.82 -10.07
N GLU A 340 28.89 -0.63 -10.60
CA GLU A 340 29.41 0.64 -10.06
C GLU A 340 28.23 1.60 -9.83
N THR A 341 27.99 2.00 -8.58
CA THR A 341 26.92 2.96 -8.20
C THR A 341 27.54 4.27 -7.74
N GLY A 342 26.95 5.39 -8.15
CA GLY A 342 27.43 6.73 -7.77
C GLY A 342 26.45 7.83 -8.16
N THR A 343 26.92 9.08 -8.10
CA THR A 343 26.10 10.28 -8.35
C THR A 343 25.53 10.40 -9.77
N SER A 344 26.07 9.63 -10.73
CA SER A 344 25.55 9.57 -12.11
C SER A 344 24.56 8.43 -12.35
N GLY A 345 24.23 7.67 -11.33
CA GLY A 345 23.42 6.45 -11.41
C GLY A 345 24.26 5.18 -11.25
N THR A 346 23.83 4.09 -11.88
CA THR A 346 24.53 2.79 -11.83
C THR A 346 24.95 2.36 -13.22
N ARG A 347 26.20 1.85 -13.32
CA ARG A 347 26.79 1.22 -14.51
C ARG A 347 27.12 -0.24 -14.20
N PHE A 348 26.87 -1.14 -15.15
CA PHE A 348 27.19 -2.56 -15.02
C PHE A 348 27.26 -3.24 -16.38
N GLU A 349 27.90 -4.40 -16.46
CA GLU A 349 27.93 -5.24 -17.66
C GLU A 349 26.90 -6.36 -17.55
N LEU A 350 26.02 -6.52 -18.54
CA LEU A 350 25.17 -7.71 -18.69
C LEU A 350 25.87 -8.74 -19.58
N ILE A 351 25.91 -9.99 -19.10
CA ILE A 351 26.54 -11.10 -19.79
C ILE A 351 25.50 -12.24 -19.91
N CYS A 352 25.25 -12.65 -21.14
CA CYS A 352 24.36 -13.77 -21.44
C CYS A 352 25.12 -15.11 -21.42
N SER A 353 24.43 -16.21 -21.21
CA SER A 353 25.00 -17.57 -21.19
C SER A 353 25.65 -18.00 -22.51
N ASP A 354 25.29 -17.38 -23.63
CA ASP A 354 25.91 -17.58 -24.95
C ASP A 354 27.21 -16.76 -25.16
N GLY A 355 27.61 -15.97 -24.15
CA GLY A 355 28.80 -15.10 -24.19
C GLY A 355 28.54 -13.68 -24.71
N ALA A 356 27.35 -13.37 -25.19
CA ALA A 356 27.00 -12.01 -25.58
C ALA A 356 27.03 -11.09 -24.34
N ARG A 357 27.56 -9.88 -24.53
CA ARG A 357 27.72 -8.90 -23.45
C ARG A 357 27.46 -7.49 -23.90
N ALA A 358 26.95 -6.65 -22.99
CA ALA A 358 26.78 -5.22 -23.22
C ALA A 358 26.83 -4.43 -21.91
N TRP A 359 27.38 -3.21 -21.99
CA TRP A 359 27.36 -2.27 -20.88
C TRP A 359 26.01 -1.59 -20.76
N MET A 360 25.51 -1.54 -19.53
CA MET A 360 24.28 -0.87 -19.14
C MET A 360 24.57 0.37 -18.33
N ARG A 361 23.79 1.43 -18.53
CA ARG A 361 23.81 2.65 -17.73
C ARG A 361 22.38 3.04 -17.36
N THR A 362 22.16 3.37 -16.10
CA THR A 362 20.85 3.75 -15.61
C THR A 362 20.96 4.82 -14.51
N ARG A 363 19.89 5.60 -14.33
CA ARG A 363 19.77 6.54 -13.20
C ARG A 363 19.31 5.87 -11.92
N LEU A 364 18.91 4.59 -11.98
CA LEU A 364 18.51 3.82 -10.80
C LEU A 364 19.75 3.51 -9.97
N LEU A 365 19.61 3.57 -8.64
CA LEU A 365 20.70 3.34 -7.69
C LEU A 365 20.58 1.95 -7.06
N GLY A 366 21.72 1.35 -6.71
CA GLY A 366 21.81 0.14 -5.91
C GLY A 366 21.71 -1.18 -6.69
N GLU A 367 22.28 -2.22 -6.09
CA GLU A 367 22.35 -3.55 -6.67
C GLU A 367 20.97 -4.19 -6.85
N TYR A 368 20.01 -3.89 -5.97
CA TYR A 368 18.66 -4.46 -6.11
C TYR A 368 18.00 -4.03 -7.43
N ASN A 369 18.22 -2.78 -7.88
CA ASN A 369 17.74 -2.33 -9.18
C ASN A 369 18.48 -3.04 -10.33
N VAL A 370 19.78 -3.34 -10.16
CA VAL A 370 20.52 -4.14 -11.14
C VAL A 370 19.95 -5.56 -11.24
N ARG A 371 19.58 -6.19 -10.11
CA ARG A 371 18.89 -7.49 -10.09
C ARG A 371 17.56 -7.44 -10.83
N ASP A 372 16.75 -6.42 -10.56
CA ASP A 372 15.45 -6.23 -11.22
C ASP A 372 15.63 -5.98 -12.73
N ILE A 373 16.63 -5.18 -13.12
CA ILE A 373 16.97 -4.93 -14.54
C ILE A 373 17.44 -6.23 -15.21
N ALA A 374 18.34 -7.01 -14.59
CA ALA A 374 18.82 -8.26 -15.13
C ALA A 374 17.67 -9.26 -15.36
N LEU A 375 16.75 -9.39 -14.41
CA LEU A 375 15.56 -10.24 -14.52
C LEU A 375 14.65 -9.78 -15.68
N CYS A 376 14.40 -8.48 -15.80
CA CYS A 376 13.59 -7.91 -16.88
C CYS A 376 14.30 -8.04 -18.25
N ALA A 377 15.61 -7.84 -18.28
CA ALA A 377 16.43 -8.01 -19.47
C ALA A 377 16.40 -9.46 -19.98
N ALA A 378 16.42 -10.44 -19.08
CA ALA A 378 16.30 -11.84 -19.46
C ALA A 378 14.96 -12.13 -20.17
N VAL A 379 13.86 -11.58 -19.68
CA VAL A 379 12.55 -11.67 -20.36
C VAL A 379 12.57 -10.98 -21.72
N ALA A 380 13.09 -9.75 -21.79
CA ALA A 380 13.17 -8.99 -23.04
C ALA A 380 14.03 -9.69 -24.08
N HIS A 381 15.17 -10.26 -23.66
CA HIS A 381 16.06 -11.02 -24.54
C HIS A 381 15.40 -12.30 -25.08
N ARG A 382 14.67 -13.04 -24.23
CA ARG A 382 13.88 -14.23 -24.68
C ARG A 382 12.71 -13.87 -25.58
N LEU A 383 12.23 -12.64 -25.55
CA LEU A 383 11.25 -12.09 -26.50
C LEU A 383 11.92 -11.53 -27.77
N GLY A 384 13.20 -11.77 -27.97
CA GLY A 384 13.94 -11.46 -29.20
C GLY A 384 14.45 -10.02 -29.28
N MET A 385 14.66 -9.35 -28.15
CA MET A 385 15.41 -8.09 -28.11
C MET A 385 16.90 -8.37 -28.01
N THR A 386 17.71 -7.57 -28.69
CA THR A 386 19.17 -7.61 -28.56
C THR A 386 19.61 -6.90 -27.26
N LEU A 387 20.83 -7.21 -26.77
CA LEU A 387 21.38 -6.52 -25.60
C LEU A 387 21.52 -5.01 -25.82
N ASP A 388 21.79 -4.56 -27.06
CA ASP A 388 21.83 -3.13 -27.41
C ASP A 388 20.46 -2.45 -27.35
N GLU A 389 19.41 -3.13 -27.77
CA GLU A 389 18.03 -2.65 -27.61
C GLU A 389 17.65 -2.56 -26.13
N ILE A 390 18.05 -3.54 -25.33
CA ILE A 390 17.85 -3.54 -23.89
C ILE A 390 18.63 -2.40 -23.24
N ALA A 391 19.90 -2.16 -23.63
CA ALA A 391 20.72 -1.06 -23.11
C ALA A 391 20.06 0.31 -23.36
N ARG A 392 19.54 0.56 -24.57
CA ARG A 392 18.75 1.78 -24.86
C ARG A 392 17.53 1.94 -23.96
N GLY A 393 16.84 0.84 -23.66
CA GLY A 393 15.70 0.84 -22.74
C GLY A 393 16.14 1.11 -21.29
N VAL A 394 17.27 0.56 -20.85
CA VAL A 394 17.86 0.76 -19.50
C VAL A 394 18.24 2.23 -19.27
N GLU A 395 18.79 2.91 -20.26
CA GLU A 395 19.12 4.35 -20.17
C GLU A 395 17.88 5.25 -19.96
N LYS A 396 16.69 4.81 -20.41
CA LYS A 396 15.41 5.53 -20.28
C LYS A 396 14.73 5.31 -18.93
N LEU A 397 15.24 4.40 -18.09
CA LEU A 397 14.65 4.10 -16.79
C LEU A 397 14.71 5.35 -15.89
N LYS A 398 13.60 5.58 -15.19
CA LYS A 398 13.46 6.66 -14.22
C LYS A 398 13.23 6.06 -12.84
N PRO A 399 13.84 6.63 -11.78
CA PRO A 399 13.56 6.23 -10.42
C PRO A 399 12.06 6.34 -10.11
N LEU A 400 11.56 5.43 -9.32
CA LEU A 400 10.25 5.59 -8.70
C LEU A 400 10.36 6.66 -7.62
N ARG A 401 9.34 7.51 -7.52
CA ARG A 401 9.28 8.55 -6.49
C ARG A 401 9.42 7.91 -5.11
N HIS A 402 10.27 8.47 -4.27
CA HIS A 402 10.53 7.99 -2.90
C HIS A 402 11.15 6.58 -2.80
N GLN A 403 11.85 6.09 -3.83
CA GLN A 403 12.55 4.81 -3.83
C GLN A 403 13.95 4.96 -4.40
N LEU A 404 14.95 5.14 -3.52
CA LEU A 404 16.35 5.41 -3.85
C LEU A 404 16.49 6.42 -5.01
N GLN A 405 15.73 7.50 -4.92
CA GLN A 405 15.74 8.55 -5.93
C GLN A 405 16.82 9.57 -5.60
N LEU A 406 17.76 9.77 -6.52
CA LEU A 406 18.70 10.90 -6.40
C LEU A 406 17.98 12.20 -6.74
N VAL A 407 17.87 13.08 -5.76
CA VAL A 407 17.28 14.43 -5.87
C VAL A 407 18.37 15.42 -5.55
N SER A 408 19.01 15.99 -6.57
CA SER A 408 20.04 17.01 -6.36
C SER A 408 19.39 18.29 -5.80
N LYS A 409 19.80 18.72 -4.59
CA LYS A 409 19.45 20.01 -4.01
C LYS A 409 20.71 20.87 -3.83
N GLY A 410 20.94 21.75 -4.79
CA GLY A 410 22.14 22.61 -4.79
C GLY A 410 23.42 21.79 -4.92
N ASP A 411 24.32 21.96 -3.95
CA ASP A 411 25.65 21.31 -3.92
C ASP A 411 25.66 19.97 -3.16
N LEU A 412 24.48 19.46 -2.73
CA LEU A 412 24.33 18.20 -1.98
C LEU A 412 23.84 17.07 -2.88
N ASN A 413 24.28 15.84 -2.58
CA ASN A 413 23.72 14.61 -3.14
C ASN A 413 22.62 14.12 -2.20
N VAL A 414 21.36 14.38 -2.51
CA VAL A 414 20.24 13.95 -1.69
C VAL A 414 19.62 12.69 -2.28
N ILE A 415 19.56 11.63 -1.47
CA ILE A 415 18.95 10.34 -1.82
C ILE A 415 17.64 10.23 -1.05
N ASP A 416 16.52 10.12 -1.77
CA ASP A 416 15.19 9.96 -1.22
C ASP A 416 14.77 8.48 -1.27
N ASP A 417 14.71 7.83 -0.12
CA ASP A 417 14.16 6.48 0.08
C ASP A 417 13.03 6.48 1.13
N SER A 418 12.29 7.58 1.17
CA SER A 418 11.24 7.79 2.15
C SER A 418 10.01 6.87 1.97
N GLY A 419 9.84 6.30 0.78
CA GLY A 419 8.79 5.33 0.50
C GLY A 419 9.12 3.89 0.90
N ASN A 420 10.29 3.64 1.47
CA ASN A 420 10.75 2.33 1.90
C ASN A 420 10.90 2.30 3.43
N ALA A 421 10.22 1.37 4.08
CA ALA A 421 10.24 1.24 5.54
C ALA A 421 10.51 -0.21 5.97
N LEU A 422 11.14 -1.01 5.09
CA LEU A 422 11.40 -2.42 5.32
C LEU A 422 12.91 -2.68 5.54
N PRO A 423 13.26 -3.67 6.38
CA PRO A 423 14.66 -3.92 6.75
C PRO A 423 15.58 -4.16 5.56
N GLU A 424 15.12 -4.91 4.56
CA GLU A 424 15.90 -5.26 3.37
C GLU A 424 16.16 -4.03 2.49
N GLY A 425 15.18 -3.14 2.38
CA GLY A 425 15.31 -1.89 1.63
C GLY A 425 16.24 -0.91 2.31
N ALA A 426 16.07 -0.70 3.63
CA ALA A 426 16.94 0.17 4.40
C ALA A 426 18.40 -0.30 4.39
N ALA A 427 18.65 -1.61 4.44
CA ALA A 427 19.99 -2.16 4.30
C ALA A 427 20.63 -1.83 2.95
N GLU A 428 19.83 -1.87 1.87
CA GLU A 428 20.31 -1.52 0.54
C GLU A 428 20.54 -0.02 0.38
N ALA A 429 19.65 0.81 0.94
CA ALA A 429 19.83 2.26 0.96
C ALA A 429 21.12 2.68 1.68
N LEU A 430 21.47 2.00 2.78
CA LEU A 430 22.73 2.19 3.46
C LEU A 430 23.96 1.80 2.61
N ARG A 431 23.87 0.72 1.83
CA ARG A 431 24.93 0.34 0.88
C ARG A 431 25.12 1.40 -0.19
N VAL A 432 24.02 1.90 -0.75
CA VAL A 432 24.07 3.01 -1.72
C VAL A 432 24.74 4.24 -1.10
N LEU A 433 24.32 4.64 0.12
CA LEU A 433 24.92 5.78 0.80
C LEU A 433 26.43 5.60 1.00
N ARG A 434 26.89 4.39 1.36
CA ARG A 434 28.31 4.06 1.54
C ARG A 434 29.15 4.36 0.30
N ASP A 435 28.58 4.13 -0.88
CA ASP A 435 29.27 4.27 -2.17
C ASP A 435 29.22 5.72 -2.72
N PHE A 436 28.56 6.63 -2.00
CA PHE A 436 28.47 8.04 -2.37
C PHE A 436 29.63 8.89 -1.78
N PRO A 437 30.03 9.97 -2.47
CA PRO A 437 31.11 10.83 -2.05
C PRO A 437 30.76 11.76 -0.89
N GLY A 438 31.80 12.43 -0.33
CA GLY A 438 31.65 13.40 0.74
C GLY A 438 31.32 12.75 2.09
N ARG A 439 30.87 13.57 3.04
CA ARG A 439 30.38 13.09 4.32
C ARG A 439 28.96 12.54 4.14
N ARG A 440 28.71 11.36 4.67
CA ARG A 440 27.47 10.60 4.51
C ARG A 440 26.56 10.80 5.71
N ILE A 441 25.43 11.42 5.49
CA ILE A 441 24.45 11.79 6.51
C ILE A 441 23.22 10.90 6.32
N LEU A 442 22.84 10.14 7.35
CA LEU A 442 21.59 9.37 7.40
C LEU A 442 20.55 10.10 8.22
N ILE A 443 19.32 10.19 7.71
CA ILE A 443 18.15 10.72 8.41
C ILE A 443 17.09 9.63 8.41
N THR A 444 16.60 9.23 9.60
CA THR A 444 15.59 8.17 9.69
C THR A 444 14.79 8.25 10.99
N ALA A 445 13.51 7.85 10.92
CA ALA A 445 12.67 7.54 12.07
C ALA A 445 12.74 6.06 12.46
N GLY A 446 13.62 5.29 11.84
CA GLY A 446 13.67 3.84 11.98
C GLY A 446 12.59 3.13 11.15
N LEU A 447 12.50 1.82 11.33
CA LEU A 447 11.54 0.97 10.62
C LEU A 447 10.19 1.05 11.35
N THR A 448 9.27 1.84 10.84
CA THR A 448 7.98 2.17 11.50
C THR A 448 6.82 1.25 11.13
N GLU A 449 6.94 0.46 10.07
CA GLU A 449 5.87 -0.41 9.57
C GLU A 449 5.90 -1.85 10.13
N LEU A 450 6.71 -2.10 11.17
CA LEU A 450 6.87 -3.40 11.80
C LEU A 450 5.95 -3.51 13.03
N GLU A 451 5.10 -4.53 13.08
CA GLU A 451 4.22 -4.80 14.22
C GLU A 451 4.87 -5.75 15.25
N SER A 452 5.57 -6.80 14.78
CA SER A 452 6.37 -7.69 15.62
C SER A 452 7.87 -7.51 15.32
N ASP A 453 8.72 -7.77 16.29
CA ASP A 453 10.20 -7.72 16.18
C ASP A 453 10.76 -6.33 15.77
N ALA A 454 9.96 -5.25 15.93
CA ALA A 454 10.37 -3.90 15.57
C ALA A 454 11.63 -3.46 16.30
N GLU A 455 11.78 -3.83 17.57
CA GLU A 455 12.93 -3.49 18.39
C GLU A 455 14.20 -4.17 17.89
N ASP A 456 14.14 -5.49 17.64
CA ASP A 456 15.30 -6.28 17.16
C ASP A 456 15.74 -5.81 15.77
N LYS A 457 14.80 -5.54 14.88
CA LYS A 457 15.08 -5.09 13.52
C LYS A 457 15.66 -3.67 13.47
N ASN A 458 15.15 -2.76 14.30
CA ASN A 458 15.73 -1.42 14.44
C ASN A 458 17.13 -1.47 15.10
N PHE A 459 17.34 -2.35 16.07
CA PHE A 459 18.67 -2.60 16.62
C PHE A 459 19.63 -3.09 15.53
N ALA A 460 19.22 -4.08 14.74
CA ALA A 460 20.00 -4.62 13.64
C ALA A 460 20.32 -3.55 12.57
N LEU A 461 19.34 -2.70 12.21
CA LEU A 461 19.56 -1.55 11.32
C LEU A 461 20.64 -0.61 11.90
N GLY A 462 20.56 -0.27 13.18
CA GLY A 462 21.57 0.55 13.84
C GLY A 462 22.99 -0.02 13.75
N THR A 463 23.13 -1.36 13.82
CA THR A 463 24.45 -2.01 13.64
C THR A 463 24.95 -1.92 12.20
N GLN A 464 24.06 -1.89 11.20
CA GLN A 464 24.41 -1.81 9.77
C GLN A 464 24.80 -0.41 9.32
N VAL A 465 24.34 0.63 10.00
CA VAL A 465 24.70 2.02 9.71
C VAL A 465 26.20 2.27 9.83
N VAL A 466 26.87 1.53 10.73
CA VAL A 466 28.31 1.69 10.98
C VAL A 466 29.13 1.32 9.73
N GLY A 467 29.92 2.26 9.25
CA GLY A 467 30.66 2.13 8.00
C GLY A 467 29.89 2.60 6.74
N CYS A 468 28.57 2.84 6.87
CA CYS A 468 27.76 3.37 5.78
C CYS A 468 27.50 4.88 5.91
N ALA A 469 27.35 5.38 7.14
CA ALA A 469 27.16 6.80 7.42
C ALA A 469 28.23 7.34 8.37
N ASP A 470 28.54 8.64 8.24
CA ASP A 470 29.47 9.37 9.09
C ASP A 470 28.74 10.24 10.14
N TYR A 471 27.48 10.57 9.83
CA TYR A 471 26.60 11.33 10.71
C TYR A 471 25.17 10.79 10.65
N VAL A 472 24.47 10.76 11.78
CA VAL A 472 23.11 10.18 11.88
C VAL A 472 22.17 11.16 12.58
N ILE A 473 21.03 11.44 11.96
CA ILE A 473 19.91 12.21 12.53
C ILE A 473 18.74 11.26 12.74
N LEU A 474 18.37 11.07 14.00
CA LEU A 474 17.27 10.20 14.43
C LEU A 474 16.04 11.05 14.74
N ILE A 475 14.91 10.72 14.12
CA ILE A 475 13.64 11.41 14.30
C ILE A 475 12.76 10.62 15.27
N GLY A 476 12.26 11.27 16.34
CA GLY A 476 11.43 10.64 17.35
C GLY A 476 12.25 9.77 18.35
N PRO A 477 12.63 10.32 19.51
CA PRO A 477 13.57 9.65 20.43
C PRO A 477 13.08 8.31 20.99
N GLU A 478 11.77 8.12 21.13
CA GLU A 478 11.21 6.84 21.62
C GLU A 478 11.26 5.75 20.54
N GLN A 479 10.94 6.11 19.29
CA GLN A 479 10.88 5.19 18.16
C GLN A 479 12.27 4.70 17.75
N THR A 480 13.29 5.55 17.88
CA THR A 480 14.66 5.28 17.45
C THR A 480 15.59 4.76 18.53
N ARG A 481 15.07 4.47 19.75
CA ARG A 481 15.87 3.97 20.89
C ARG A 481 16.63 2.69 20.55
N ALA A 482 15.99 1.72 19.93
CA ALA A 482 16.61 0.45 19.56
C ALA A 482 17.71 0.66 18.50
N LEU A 483 17.47 1.52 17.50
CA LEU A 483 18.45 1.89 16.48
C LEU A 483 19.66 2.58 17.11
N MET A 484 19.44 3.52 18.04
CA MET A 484 20.53 4.15 18.81
C MET A 484 21.34 3.12 19.60
N SER A 485 20.70 2.13 20.22
CA SER A 485 21.39 1.05 20.92
C SER A 485 22.25 0.22 19.96
N GLY A 486 21.75 -0.06 18.75
CA GLY A 486 22.51 -0.73 17.70
C GLY A 486 23.75 0.04 17.26
N LEU A 487 23.64 1.35 17.05
CA LEU A 487 24.77 2.26 16.76
C LEU A 487 25.84 2.18 17.89
N MET A 488 25.41 2.31 19.14
CA MET A 488 26.30 2.31 20.29
C MET A 488 26.98 0.95 20.50
N SER A 489 26.31 -0.16 20.21
CA SER A 489 26.87 -1.52 20.29
C SER A 489 28.08 -1.70 19.38
N ARG A 490 28.12 -0.97 18.25
CA ARG A 490 29.21 -0.95 17.29
C ARG A 490 30.17 0.24 17.47
N LYS A 491 30.08 0.94 18.61
CA LYS A 491 30.96 2.09 18.95
C LYS A 491 30.87 3.27 17.99
N PHE A 492 29.70 3.53 17.38
CA PHE A 492 29.49 4.73 16.58
C PHE A 492 29.69 5.99 17.45
N PRO A 493 30.37 7.05 16.95
CA PRO A 493 30.67 8.23 17.76
C PRO A 493 29.38 8.95 18.18
N LYS A 494 29.18 9.12 19.51
CA LYS A 494 28.04 9.86 20.04
C LYS A 494 27.94 11.30 19.53
N SER A 495 29.07 11.95 19.28
CA SER A 495 29.16 13.31 18.75
C SER A 495 28.56 13.42 17.34
N SER A 496 28.53 12.32 16.60
CA SER A 496 28.00 12.22 15.22
C SER A 496 26.53 11.74 15.18
N VAL A 497 25.84 11.67 16.33
CA VAL A 497 24.42 11.36 16.37
C VAL A 497 23.66 12.53 16.95
N ARG A 498 22.55 12.90 16.31
CA ARG A 498 21.57 13.88 16.82
C ARG A 498 20.18 13.27 16.83
N MET A 499 19.43 13.64 17.84
CA MET A 499 18.01 13.28 17.97
C MET A 499 17.18 14.55 17.83
N VAL A 500 16.18 14.49 16.95
CA VAL A 500 15.24 15.58 16.69
C VAL A 500 13.81 15.11 16.88
N GLN A 501 12.85 16.04 16.98
CA GLN A 501 11.46 15.68 17.26
C GLN A 501 10.70 15.29 15.97
N ASP A 502 10.94 16.01 14.88
CA ASP A 502 10.21 15.84 13.63
C ASP A 502 11.10 16.05 12.40
N GLU A 503 10.51 15.88 11.23
CA GLU A 503 11.16 16.01 9.92
C GLU A 503 11.61 17.43 9.63
N ALA A 504 10.90 18.44 10.14
CA ALA A 504 11.23 19.85 9.95
C ALA A 504 12.52 20.23 10.70
N ASP A 505 12.65 19.74 11.93
CA ASP A 505 13.87 19.88 12.74
C ASP A 505 15.06 19.18 12.07
N ALA A 506 14.84 17.97 11.50
CA ALA A 506 15.88 17.25 10.78
C ALA A 506 16.34 18.03 9.54
N ALA A 507 15.41 18.57 8.76
CA ALA A 507 15.73 19.37 7.59
C ALA A 507 16.47 20.69 7.94
N ALA A 508 16.10 21.32 9.07
CA ALA A 508 16.79 22.51 9.57
C ALA A 508 18.24 22.17 9.97
N LEU A 509 18.43 21.06 10.69
CA LEU A 509 19.76 20.61 11.12
C LEU A 509 20.65 20.26 9.91
N VAL A 510 20.11 19.59 8.88
CA VAL A 510 20.86 19.30 7.64
C VAL A 510 21.34 20.59 6.99
N ARG A 511 20.50 21.63 6.90
CA ARG A 511 20.90 22.94 6.33
C ARG A 511 22.02 23.61 7.12
N GLU A 512 22.09 23.35 8.44
CA GLU A 512 23.14 23.90 9.30
C GLU A 512 24.48 23.15 9.16
N ILE A 513 24.44 21.79 9.09
CA ILE A 513 25.65 20.97 9.21
C ILE A 513 26.20 20.47 7.87
N ALA A 514 25.37 20.40 6.81
CA ALA A 514 25.79 19.83 5.54
C ALA A 514 26.68 20.80 4.77
N GLU A 515 27.75 20.26 4.21
CA GLU A 515 28.74 20.99 3.39
C GLU A 515 28.61 20.57 1.91
N LYS A 516 29.19 21.40 1.05
CA LYS A 516 29.20 21.12 -0.40
C LYS A 516 29.84 19.76 -0.69
N GLY A 517 29.15 18.92 -1.44
CA GLY A 517 29.59 17.58 -1.81
C GLY A 517 29.16 16.48 -0.84
N ASP A 518 28.55 16.82 0.30
CA ASP A 518 27.99 15.83 1.22
C ASP A 518 26.84 15.04 0.58
N SER A 519 26.65 13.82 1.06
CA SER A 519 25.60 12.90 0.63
C SER A 519 24.62 12.64 1.76
N VAL A 520 23.33 12.87 1.51
CA VAL A 520 22.26 12.81 2.51
C VAL A 520 21.25 11.76 2.08
N LEU A 521 21.00 10.76 2.92
CA LEU A 521 19.97 9.75 2.74
C LEU A 521 18.79 10.03 3.67
N TYR A 522 17.62 10.20 3.11
CA TYR A 522 16.33 10.17 3.83
C TYR A 522 15.75 8.77 3.73
N GLU A 523 15.72 8.03 4.83
CA GLU A 523 15.25 6.65 4.92
C GLU A 523 13.95 6.58 5.72
N GLY A 524 12.85 6.17 5.07
CA GLY A 524 11.52 6.06 5.68
C GLY A 524 10.87 7.38 6.09
N VAL A 525 11.49 8.51 5.78
CA VAL A 525 11.03 9.87 6.11
C VAL A 525 11.36 10.84 4.99
N TRP A 526 10.52 11.87 4.80
CA TRP A 526 10.79 12.96 3.88
C TRP A 526 10.30 14.29 4.49
N PRO A 527 11.10 15.35 4.46
CA PRO A 527 10.63 16.64 4.98
C PRO A 527 9.52 17.19 4.08
N ASP A 528 8.33 17.38 4.65
CA ASP A 528 7.14 17.97 3.98
C ASP A 528 7.31 19.46 3.61
N ALA A 529 8.50 19.92 3.39
CA ALA A 529 8.82 21.35 3.24
C ALA A 529 8.77 21.87 1.80
N ASP A 530 8.13 21.17 0.86
CA ASP A 530 7.74 21.78 -0.43
C ASP A 530 6.54 20.98 -0.97
N GLY A 531 5.34 21.53 -0.78
CA GLY A 531 4.19 21.17 -1.60
C GLY A 531 4.57 21.38 -3.07
N ASP A 532 4.48 20.30 -3.87
CA ASP A 532 4.64 20.12 -5.32
C ASP A 532 5.66 20.98 -6.06
#